data_87a65baeafc9317353fb7fe371bd0ce0
#
_entry.id   87a65baeafc9317353fb7fe371bd0ce0
#
_cell.length_a   1.000
_cell.length_b   1.000
_cell.length_c   1.000
_cell.angle_alpha   90.00
_cell.angle_beta   90.00
_cell.angle_gamma   90.00
#
_symmetry.space_group_name_H-M   'P 1'
#
loop_
_entity.id
_entity.type
_entity.pdbx_description
1 polymer ?
#
loop_
_entity_poly.entity_id
_entity_poly.type
_entity_poly.pdbx_seq_one_letter_code
_entity_poly.pdbx_strand_id
1 'polypeptide(L)'
;MTPSDSFAYRLTHRRRTLLIALAAIALALIAWNLPALDFAMYPLRLFVTFVHESGHGVAALLTGGQFHDLTVMADGSGVATTAGGARALILPAGYLGAALFGAGLFIAANLVRRVRWVSAGLAVLLVLLTLLYAPFLSTGFLVGLGFAAALGALAWKGGEDFNRLVLMVLAVLVGLNAVLDLTTLVNHSGAALGAVRNDAAAFSAEIIPLVPGALWALCWAGIAVALLAGAAWVAFVRPLRKNR
;
A
#
# COMPACT_ATOMS: atom_id res chain seq x y z
N MET A 1 39.14 -5.40 6.94
CA MET A 1 38.04 -4.70 7.64
C MET A 1 38.02 -5.25 9.05
N THR A 2 38.36 -4.44 10.05
CA THR A 2 38.41 -4.88 11.44
C THR A 2 36.98 -5.08 11.99
N PRO A 3 36.78 -5.86 13.08
CA PRO A 3 35.46 -5.99 13.70
C PRO A 3 34.84 -4.65 14.11
N SER A 4 35.68 -3.68 14.53
CA SER A 4 35.28 -2.30 14.87
C SER A 4 34.77 -1.52 13.64
N ASP A 5 35.41 -1.67 12.48
CA ASP A 5 34.98 -1.01 11.23
C ASP A 5 33.62 -1.54 10.78
N SER A 6 33.37 -2.83 10.95
CA SER A 6 32.10 -3.45 10.61
C SER A 6 30.95 -3.03 11.52
N PHE A 7 31.25 -2.73 12.79
CA PHE A 7 30.28 -2.26 13.76
C PHE A 7 29.91 -0.78 13.52
N ALA A 8 30.92 0.08 13.33
CA ALA A 8 30.71 1.49 13.01
C ALA A 8 29.94 1.67 11.71
N TYR A 9 30.26 0.91 10.67
CA TYR A 9 29.53 0.90 9.38
C TYR A 9 28.04 0.53 9.58
N ARG A 10 27.75 -0.52 10.39
CA ARG A 10 26.37 -0.95 10.66
C ARG A 10 25.58 0.10 11.42
N LEU A 11 26.18 0.79 12.39
CA LEU A 11 25.51 1.86 13.14
C LEU A 11 25.19 3.06 12.26
N THR A 12 26.14 3.48 11.42
CA THR A 12 25.97 4.61 10.51
C THR A 12 24.87 4.31 9.46
N HIS A 13 24.87 3.12 8.89
CA HIS A 13 23.86 2.69 7.94
C HIS A 13 22.46 2.66 8.57
N ARG A 14 22.32 2.16 9.79
CA ARG A 14 21.05 2.13 10.54
C ARG A 14 20.52 3.51 10.85
N ARG A 15 21.39 4.40 11.38
CA ARG A 15 21.01 5.79 11.65
C ARG A 15 20.49 6.48 10.39
N ARG A 16 21.16 6.28 9.27
CA ARG A 16 20.77 6.81 7.97
C ARG A 16 19.40 6.29 7.52
N THR A 17 19.19 4.97 7.59
CA THR A 17 17.91 4.36 7.24
C THR A 17 16.76 4.83 8.13
N LEU A 18 17.00 4.99 9.44
CA LEU A 18 16.02 5.55 10.37
C LEU A 18 15.67 7.00 10.02
N LEU A 19 16.67 7.83 9.72
CA LEU A 19 16.43 9.23 9.30
C LEU A 19 15.63 9.31 8.01
N ILE A 20 15.93 8.45 7.02
CA ILE A 20 15.16 8.37 5.78
C ILE A 20 13.71 7.94 6.07
N ALA A 21 13.49 6.98 6.93
CA ALA A 21 12.15 6.53 7.29
C ALA A 21 11.35 7.63 8.03
N LEU A 22 11.98 8.35 8.96
CA LEU A 22 11.35 9.47 9.64
C LEU A 22 11.04 10.61 8.67
N ALA A 23 11.94 10.90 7.73
CA ALA A 23 11.71 11.87 6.65
C ALA A 23 10.54 11.42 5.75
N ALA A 24 10.47 10.15 5.38
CA ALA A 24 9.39 9.61 4.55
C ALA A 24 8.02 9.74 5.25
N ILE A 25 7.96 9.39 6.55
CA ILE A 25 6.74 9.54 7.35
C ILE A 25 6.33 11.02 7.44
N ALA A 26 7.28 11.90 7.75
CA ALA A 26 7.01 13.33 7.84
C ALA A 26 6.53 13.90 6.50
N LEU A 27 7.19 13.56 5.39
CA LEU A 27 6.78 13.97 4.05
C LEU A 27 5.38 13.47 3.69
N ALA A 28 5.07 12.20 3.97
CA ALA A 28 3.76 11.62 3.72
C ALA A 28 2.66 12.33 4.53
N LEU A 29 2.89 12.56 5.83
CA LEU A 29 1.93 13.25 6.69
C LEU A 29 1.74 14.73 6.29
N ILE A 30 2.82 15.44 5.97
CA ILE A 30 2.74 16.83 5.50
C ILE A 30 1.97 16.89 4.18
N ALA A 31 2.34 16.05 3.22
CA ALA A 31 1.71 16.03 1.90
C ALA A 31 0.22 15.68 1.99
N TRP A 32 -0.15 14.77 2.90
CA TRP A 32 -1.55 14.36 3.11
C TRP A 32 -2.41 15.47 3.72
N ASN A 33 -1.85 16.31 4.59
CA ASN A 33 -2.59 17.32 5.35
C ASN A 33 -2.48 18.74 4.79
N LEU A 34 -1.65 18.98 3.76
CA LEU A 34 -1.43 20.30 3.19
C LEU A 34 -2.23 20.45 1.88
N PRO A 35 -3.35 21.24 1.87
CA PRO A 35 -4.19 21.40 0.68
C PRO A 35 -3.43 21.94 -0.55
N ALA A 36 -2.38 22.74 -0.34
CA ALA A 36 -1.54 23.23 -1.42
C ALA A 36 -0.83 22.11 -2.22
N LEU A 37 -0.74 20.90 -1.65
CA LEU A 37 -0.12 19.74 -2.31
C LEU A 37 -1.16 18.78 -2.91
N ASP A 38 -2.45 19.07 -2.87
CA ASP A 38 -3.52 18.20 -3.40
C ASP A 38 -3.28 17.80 -4.86
N PHE A 39 -2.82 18.73 -5.69
CA PHE A 39 -2.48 18.43 -7.09
C PHE A 39 -1.34 17.41 -7.20
N ALA A 40 -0.30 17.55 -6.39
CA ALA A 40 0.84 16.62 -6.37
C ALA A 40 0.45 15.26 -5.75
N MET A 41 -0.51 15.25 -4.81
CA MET A 41 -1.02 14.05 -4.18
C MET A 41 -2.00 13.28 -5.06
N TYR A 42 -2.62 13.93 -6.04
CA TYR A 42 -3.61 13.30 -6.91
C TYR A 42 -3.13 12.00 -7.58
N PRO A 43 -1.98 11.95 -8.29
CA PRO A 43 -1.50 10.70 -8.86
C PRO A 43 -1.16 9.64 -7.80
N LEU A 44 -0.72 10.05 -6.61
CA LEU A 44 -0.46 9.12 -5.50
C LEU A 44 -1.76 8.52 -4.94
N ARG A 45 -2.84 9.29 -4.86
CA ARG A 45 -4.16 8.79 -4.48
C ARG A 45 -4.67 7.76 -5.49
N LEU A 46 -4.54 8.04 -6.80
CA LEU A 46 -4.90 7.08 -7.85
C LEU A 46 -4.06 5.80 -7.77
N PHE A 47 -2.77 5.91 -7.43
CA PHE A 47 -1.91 4.76 -7.20
C PHE A 47 -2.36 3.93 -5.99
N VAL A 48 -2.76 4.58 -4.90
CA VAL A 48 -3.31 3.89 -3.71
C VAL A 48 -4.56 3.11 -4.09
N THR A 49 -5.50 3.71 -4.85
CA THR A 49 -6.68 3.02 -5.37
C THR A 49 -6.28 1.84 -6.27
N PHE A 50 -5.29 2.02 -7.17
CA PHE A 50 -4.78 0.93 -8.00
C PHE A 50 -4.29 -0.26 -7.17
N VAL A 51 -3.55 0.00 -6.08
CA VAL A 51 -3.09 -1.05 -5.14
C VAL A 51 -4.26 -1.71 -4.42
N HIS A 52 -5.25 -0.93 -3.99
CA HIS A 52 -6.47 -1.42 -3.33
C HIS A 52 -7.22 -2.39 -4.23
N GLU A 53 -7.54 -1.98 -5.46
CA GLU A 53 -8.26 -2.83 -6.43
C GLU A 53 -7.45 -4.06 -6.82
N SER A 54 -6.12 -3.93 -6.92
CA SER A 54 -5.24 -5.08 -7.13
C SER A 54 -5.34 -6.09 -5.97
N GLY A 55 -5.56 -5.62 -4.74
CA GLY A 55 -5.78 -6.48 -3.57
C GLY A 55 -6.99 -7.41 -3.74
N HIS A 56 -8.14 -6.87 -4.18
CA HIS A 56 -9.33 -7.67 -4.48
C HIS A 56 -9.07 -8.70 -5.58
N GLY A 57 -8.44 -8.26 -6.68
CA GLY A 57 -8.14 -9.14 -7.81
C GLY A 57 -7.20 -10.28 -7.44
N VAL A 58 -6.12 -9.97 -6.71
CA VAL A 58 -5.16 -10.99 -6.24
C VAL A 58 -5.84 -11.98 -5.27
N ALA A 59 -6.69 -11.49 -4.34
CA ALA A 59 -7.42 -12.36 -3.44
C ALA A 59 -8.40 -13.27 -4.19
N ALA A 60 -9.06 -12.78 -5.25
CA ALA A 60 -9.90 -13.63 -6.09
C ALA A 60 -9.09 -14.76 -6.72
N LEU A 61 -7.94 -14.46 -7.33
CA LEU A 61 -7.05 -15.46 -7.93
C LEU A 61 -6.55 -16.48 -6.90
N LEU A 62 -6.11 -16.02 -5.73
CA LEU A 62 -5.59 -16.90 -4.68
C LEU A 62 -6.67 -17.83 -4.08
N THR A 63 -7.94 -17.48 -4.22
CA THR A 63 -9.07 -18.26 -3.71
C THR A 63 -9.81 -19.05 -4.80
N GLY A 64 -9.20 -19.21 -5.98
CA GLY A 64 -9.71 -20.01 -7.08
C GLY A 64 -10.76 -19.30 -7.94
N GLY A 65 -10.87 -17.99 -7.81
CA GLY A 65 -11.70 -17.14 -8.68
C GLY A 65 -10.93 -16.60 -9.88
N GLN A 66 -11.54 -15.62 -10.54
CA GLN A 66 -11.00 -14.92 -11.71
C GLN A 66 -10.91 -13.43 -11.45
N PHE A 67 -9.87 -12.79 -11.96
CA PHE A 67 -9.70 -11.35 -11.98
C PHE A 67 -9.84 -10.89 -13.43
N HIS A 68 -10.91 -10.13 -13.72
CA HIS A 68 -11.23 -9.73 -15.10
C HIS A 68 -10.64 -8.37 -15.45
N ASP A 69 -10.93 -7.36 -14.64
CA ASP A 69 -10.40 -6.02 -14.88
C ASP A 69 -10.20 -5.22 -13.56
N LEU A 70 -9.36 -4.20 -13.68
CA LEU A 70 -9.06 -3.22 -12.67
C LEU A 70 -9.29 -1.83 -13.25
N THR A 71 -10.31 -1.15 -12.79
CA THR A 71 -10.64 0.20 -13.21
C THR A 71 -10.36 1.19 -12.07
N VAL A 72 -9.60 2.24 -12.34
CA VAL A 72 -9.43 3.42 -11.47
C VAL A 72 -10.02 4.60 -12.22
N MET A 73 -10.92 5.34 -11.57
CA MET A 73 -11.58 6.51 -12.13
C MET A 73 -10.82 7.80 -11.80
N ALA A 74 -11.07 8.85 -12.59
CA ALA A 74 -10.40 10.13 -12.38
C ALA A 74 -10.79 10.83 -11.04
N ASP A 75 -11.93 10.47 -10.45
CA ASP A 75 -12.35 10.98 -9.13
C ASP A 75 -11.64 10.27 -7.94
N GLY A 76 -10.81 9.26 -8.24
CA GLY A 76 -10.08 8.49 -7.24
C GLY A 76 -10.79 7.22 -6.79
N SER A 77 -12.03 6.97 -7.23
CA SER A 77 -12.72 5.71 -6.98
C SER A 77 -12.16 4.58 -7.86
N GLY A 78 -12.41 3.33 -7.46
CA GLY A 78 -11.97 2.16 -8.21
C GLY A 78 -12.96 1.00 -8.15
N VAL A 79 -12.78 0.05 -9.05
CA VAL A 79 -13.54 -1.21 -9.10
C VAL A 79 -12.63 -2.33 -9.63
N ALA A 80 -12.53 -3.42 -8.88
CA ALA A 80 -11.99 -4.69 -9.36
C ALA A 80 -13.13 -5.64 -9.75
N THR A 81 -13.22 -6.00 -11.02
CA THR A 81 -14.20 -6.98 -11.51
C THR A 81 -13.65 -8.39 -11.31
N THR A 82 -14.29 -9.14 -10.41
CA THR A 82 -13.90 -10.51 -10.07
C THR A 82 -15.08 -11.46 -10.22
N ALA A 83 -14.81 -12.74 -10.52
CA ALA A 83 -15.82 -13.79 -10.57
C ALA A 83 -15.36 -15.02 -9.79
N GLY A 84 -16.27 -15.62 -8.99
CA GLY A 84 -15.92 -16.75 -8.12
C GLY A 84 -14.97 -16.37 -6.99
N GLY A 85 -14.26 -17.35 -6.47
CA GLY A 85 -13.38 -17.18 -5.31
C GLY A 85 -14.13 -17.00 -3.98
N ALA A 86 -13.40 -16.79 -2.89
CA ALA A 86 -13.97 -16.64 -1.55
C ALA A 86 -14.26 -15.15 -1.25
N ARG A 87 -15.51 -14.73 -1.40
CA ARG A 87 -15.96 -13.34 -1.13
C ARG A 87 -15.54 -12.83 0.24
N ALA A 88 -15.57 -13.71 1.28
CA ALA A 88 -15.12 -13.36 2.62
C ALA A 88 -13.64 -12.97 2.72
N LEU A 89 -12.81 -13.36 1.76
CA LEU A 89 -11.40 -12.97 1.65
C LEU A 89 -11.20 -11.85 0.63
N ILE A 90 -12.01 -11.82 -0.44
CA ILE A 90 -11.92 -10.81 -1.49
C ILE A 90 -12.31 -9.41 -0.96
N LEU A 91 -13.44 -9.30 -0.24
CA LEU A 91 -13.92 -8.00 0.24
C LEU A 91 -12.94 -7.27 1.19
N PRO A 92 -12.33 -7.90 2.21
CA PRO A 92 -11.34 -7.22 3.04
C PRO A 92 -10.00 -6.98 2.33
N ALA A 93 -9.73 -7.67 1.21
CA ALA A 93 -8.42 -7.69 0.57
C ALA A 93 -8.01 -6.35 -0.07
N GLY A 94 -8.93 -5.46 -0.38
CA GLY A 94 -8.60 -4.09 -0.79
C GLY A 94 -7.81 -3.38 0.31
N TYR A 95 -8.41 -3.21 1.47
CA TYR A 95 -7.80 -2.52 2.62
C TYR A 95 -6.66 -3.30 3.25
N LEU A 96 -6.88 -4.58 3.57
CA LEU A 96 -5.86 -5.41 4.20
C LEU A 96 -4.71 -5.73 3.25
N GLY A 97 -4.98 -5.89 1.96
CA GLY A 97 -3.98 -6.06 0.92
C GLY A 97 -3.12 -4.81 0.75
N ALA A 98 -3.72 -3.62 0.74
CA ALA A 98 -2.99 -2.35 0.71
C ALA A 98 -2.13 -2.16 1.97
N ALA A 99 -2.66 -2.48 3.16
CA ALA A 99 -1.90 -2.44 4.41
C ALA A 99 -0.72 -3.43 4.40
N LEU A 100 -0.95 -4.65 3.92
CA LEU A 100 0.09 -5.69 3.79
C LEU A 100 1.16 -5.29 2.75
N PHE A 101 0.74 -4.73 1.61
CA PHE A 101 1.64 -4.18 0.60
C PHE A 101 2.50 -3.05 1.19
N GLY A 102 1.89 -2.06 1.86
CA GLY A 102 2.61 -0.98 2.52
C GLY A 102 3.59 -1.48 3.58
N ALA A 103 3.16 -2.40 4.46
CA ALA A 103 4.02 -3.02 5.46
C ALA A 103 5.19 -3.80 4.84
N GLY A 104 4.92 -4.63 3.83
CA GLY A 104 5.93 -5.40 3.12
C GLY A 104 6.94 -4.51 2.38
N LEU A 105 6.46 -3.48 1.69
CA LEU A 105 7.30 -2.50 0.99
C LEU A 105 8.18 -1.72 1.98
N PHE A 106 7.63 -1.32 3.14
CA PHE A 106 8.38 -0.66 4.20
C PHE A 106 9.50 -1.55 4.76
N ILE A 107 9.21 -2.83 5.03
CA ILE A 107 10.20 -3.81 5.47
C ILE A 107 11.28 -4.00 4.39
N ALA A 108 10.88 -4.19 3.13
CA ALA A 108 11.80 -4.39 2.02
C ALA A 108 12.72 -3.16 1.82
N ALA A 109 12.15 -1.95 1.85
CA ALA A 109 12.91 -0.71 1.75
C ALA A 109 13.91 -0.53 2.91
N ASN A 110 13.60 -1.03 4.11
CA ASN A 110 14.52 -0.97 5.26
C ASN A 110 15.62 -2.01 5.24
N LEU A 111 15.28 -3.28 4.93
CA LEU A 111 16.16 -4.41 5.15
C LEU A 111 16.96 -4.82 3.91
N VAL A 112 16.45 -4.54 2.70
CA VAL A 112 17.14 -4.88 1.46
C VAL A 112 18.32 -3.94 1.23
N ARG A 113 19.53 -4.52 1.06
CA ARG A 113 20.76 -3.76 0.86
C ARG A 113 20.75 -2.99 -0.47
N ARG A 114 20.38 -3.67 -1.56
CA ARG A 114 20.27 -3.10 -2.90
C ARG A 114 18.82 -2.81 -3.21
N VAL A 115 18.29 -1.75 -2.60
CA VAL A 115 16.85 -1.42 -2.63
C VAL A 115 16.34 -1.05 -4.03
N ARG A 116 17.22 -0.65 -4.95
CA ARG A 116 16.87 -0.43 -6.36
C ARG A 116 16.23 -1.65 -7.02
N TRP A 117 16.57 -2.86 -6.60
CA TRP A 117 15.94 -4.08 -7.12
C TRP A 117 14.50 -4.26 -6.61
N VAL A 118 14.17 -3.68 -5.46
CA VAL A 118 12.78 -3.61 -4.99
C VAL A 118 11.97 -2.67 -5.89
N SER A 119 12.54 -1.48 -6.25
CA SER A 119 11.91 -0.55 -7.20
C SER A 119 11.73 -1.21 -8.58
N ALA A 120 12.74 -1.91 -9.08
CA ALA A 120 12.65 -2.63 -10.37
C ALA A 120 11.59 -3.75 -10.33
N GLY A 121 11.56 -4.56 -9.28
CA GLY A 121 10.56 -5.62 -9.11
C GLY A 121 9.14 -5.07 -9.02
N LEU A 122 8.96 -3.96 -8.29
CA LEU A 122 7.66 -3.28 -8.22
C LEU A 122 7.26 -2.69 -9.58
N ALA A 123 8.21 -2.10 -10.33
CA ALA A 123 7.94 -1.61 -11.69
C ALA A 123 7.45 -2.74 -12.60
N VAL A 124 8.11 -3.91 -12.57
CA VAL A 124 7.69 -5.09 -13.35
C VAL A 124 6.31 -5.57 -12.92
N LEU A 125 6.04 -5.65 -11.60
CA LEU A 125 4.72 -6.05 -11.09
C LEU A 125 3.62 -5.10 -11.58
N LEU A 126 3.85 -3.78 -11.55
CA LEU A 126 2.89 -2.79 -12.04
C LEU A 126 2.65 -2.92 -13.55
N VAL A 127 3.70 -3.16 -14.35
CA VAL A 127 3.54 -3.43 -15.79
C VAL A 127 2.65 -4.66 -16.00
N LEU A 128 2.92 -5.76 -15.29
CA LEU A 128 2.15 -7.00 -15.43
C LEU A 128 0.67 -6.79 -15.04
N LEU A 129 0.40 -6.20 -13.86
CA LEU A 129 -0.97 -5.94 -13.42
C LEU A 129 -1.70 -5.02 -14.39
N THR A 130 -1.03 -3.98 -14.87
CA THR A 130 -1.62 -3.00 -15.79
C THR A 130 -1.97 -3.63 -17.14
N LEU A 131 -1.04 -4.37 -17.74
CA LEU A 131 -1.25 -4.97 -19.06
C LEU A 131 -2.25 -6.13 -19.04
N LEU A 132 -2.36 -6.85 -17.92
CA LEU A 132 -3.26 -7.98 -17.78
C LEU A 132 -4.69 -7.55 -17.42
N TYR A 133 -4.84 -6.49 -16.62
CA TYR A 133 -6.11 -6.20 -15.97
C TYR A 133 -6.63 -4.78 -16.14
N ALA A 134 -5.79 -3.77 -16.45
CA ALA A 134 -6.31 -2.41 -16.62
C ALA A 134 -6.81 -2.21 -18.05
N PRO A 135 -8.05 -1.70 -18.25
CA PRO A 135 -8.56 -1.38 -19.58
C PRO A 135 -7.64 -0.38 -20.29
N PHE A 136 -7.36 -0.65 -21.57
CA PHE A 136 -6.41 0.15 -22.36
C PHE A 136 -6.77 1.64 -22.36
N LEU A 137 -5.80 2.50 -22.13
CA LEU A 137 -5.91 3.97 -22.01
C LEU A 137 -6.84 4.47 -20.88
N SER A 138 -7.30 3.60 -19.98
CA SER A 138 -8.02 4.04 -18.79
C SER A 138 -7.10 4.83 -17.83
N THR A 139 -7.68 5.55 -16.88
CA THR A 139 -6.91 6.22 -15.82
C THR A 139 -6.04 5.21 -15.06
N GLY A 140 -6.56 4.02 -14.74
CA GLY A 140 -5.79 2.94 -14.10
C GLY A 140 -4.61 2.47 -14.93
N PHE A 141 -4.80 2.36 -16.26
CA PHE A 141 -3.73 2.00 -17.20
C PHE A 141 -2.60 3.04 -17.21
N LEU A 142 -2.98 4.32 -17.31
CA LEU A 142 -2.00 5.42 -17.31
C LEU A 142 -1.25 5.53 -15.97
N VAL A 143 -1.95 5.37 -14.85
CA VAL A 143 -1.37 5.38 -13.51
C VAL A 143 -0.41 4.21 -13.33
N GLY A 144 -0.83 2.99 -13.66
CA GLY A 144 0.00 1.80 -13.51
C GLY A 144 1.28 1.87 -14.32
N LEU A 145 1.20 2.23 -15.62
CA LEU A 145 2.39 2.41 -16.46
C LEU A 145 3.22 3.62 -16.06
N GLY A 146 2.60 4.73 -15.65
CA GLY A 146 3.31 5.94 -15.19
C GLY A 146 4.17 5.64 -13.96
N PHE A 147 3.60 4.97 -12.94
CA PHE A 147 4.37 4.54 -11.77
C PHE A 147 5.41 3.48 -12.10
N ALA A 148 5.10 2.53 -12.99
CA ALA A 148 6.07 1.54 -13.43
C ALA A 148 7.27 2.21 -14.12
N ALA A 149 7.04 3.16 -15.03
CA ALA A 149 8.09 3.91 -15.70
C ALA A 149 8.92 4.75 -14.72
N ALA A 150 8.27 5.46 -13.78
CA ALA A 150 8.94 6.25 -12.75
C ALA A 150 9.82 5.38 -11.84
N LEU A 151 9.31 4.23 -11.36
CA LEU A 151 10.07 3.30 -10.53
C LEU A 151 11.18 2.58 -11.32
N GLY A 152 10.96 2.26 -12.58
CA GLY A 152 11.99 1.72 -13.47
C GLY A 152 13.14 2.72 -13.70
N ALA A 153 12.82 3.98 -13.98
CA ALA A 153 13.79 5.05 -14.10
C ALA A 153 14.55 5.29 -12.78
N LEU A 154 13.83 5.26 -11.66
CA LEU A 154 14.39 5.36 -10.32
C LEU A 154 15.37 4.22 -10.03
N ALA A 155 15.01 2.97 -10.37
CA ALA A 155 15.87 1.80 -10.20
C ALA A 155 17.14 1.91 -11.04
N TRP A 156 17.04 2.46 -12.25
CA TRP A 156 18.16 2.58 -13.18
C TRP A 156 19.09 3.74 -12.82
N LYS A 157 18.56 4.95 -12.61
CA LYS A 157 19.32 6.19 -12.45
C LYS A 157 19.44 6.68 -11.01
N GLY A 158 18.53 6.25 -10.13
CA GLY A 158 18.47 6.71 -8.74
C GLY A 158 19.50 6.04 -7.84
N GLY A 159 20.07 6.81 -6.91
CA GLY A 159 20.90 6.27 -5.83
C GLY A 159 20.07 5.42 -4.86
N GLU A 160 20.76 4.54 -4.10
CA GLU A 160 20.11 3.61 -3.15
C GLU A 160 19.26 4.34 -2.10
N ASP A 161 19.71 5.50 -1.59
CA ASP A 161 18.95 6.26 -0.58
C ASP A 161 17.72 6.92 -1.15
N PHE A 162 17.79 7.41 -2.40
CA PHE A 162 16.64 8.02 -3.05
C PHE A 162 15.59 6.94 -3.40
N ASN A 163 16.01 5.76 -3.89
CA ASN A 163 15.12 4.61 -4.02
C ASN A 163 14.45 4.25 -2.69
N ARG A 164 15.24 4.21 -1.60
CA ARG A 164 14.75 3.91 -0.26
C ARG A 164 13.71 4.93 0.20
N LEU A 165 14.00 6.22 0.05
CA LEU A 165 13.08 7.30 0.43
C LEU A 165 11.75 7.20 -0.33
N VAL A 166 11.79 7.06 -1.65
CA VAL A 166 10.58 6.97 -2.48
C VAL A 166 9.74 5.74 -2.12
N LEU A 167 10.37 4.56 -1.98
CA LEU A 167 9.65 3.35 -1.60
C LEU A 167 9.05 3.45 -0.18
N MET A 168 9.74 4.09 0.77
CA MET A 168 9.20 4.33 2.10
C MET A 168 8.04 5.32 2.09
N VAL A 169 8.10 6.38 1.29
CA VAL A 169 6.98 7.31 1.10
C VAL A 169 5.78 6.58 0.54
N LEU A 170 5.94 5.79 -0.53
CA LEU A 170 4.86 4.99 -1.11
C LEU A 170 4.30 3.99 -0.08
N ALA A 171 5.17 3.30 0.65
CA ALA A 171 4.76 2.34 1.69
C ALA A 171 3.90 3.00 2.78
N VAL A 172 4.32 4.18 3.25
CA VAL A 172 3.60 4.95 4.27
C VAL A 172 2.27 5.45 3.72
N LEU A 173 2.26 6.02 2.52
CA LEU A 173 1.04 6.53 1.90
C LEU A 173 0.00 5.43 1.70
N VAL A 174 0.39 4.29 1.10
CA VAL A 174 -0.53 3.18 0.87
C VAL A 174 -1.01 2.56 2.18
N GLY A 175 -0.10 2.34 3.14
CA GLY A 175 -0.45 1.76 4.43
C GLY A 175 -1.33 2.66 5.29
N LEU A 176 -1.03 3.97 5.37
CA LEU A 176 -1.86 4.93 6.11
C LEU A 176 -3.23 5.13 5.46
N ASN A 177 -3.29 5.21 4.12
CA ASN A 177 -4.56 5.36 3.43
C ASN A 177 -5.51 4.20 3.76
N ALA A 178 -5.01 2.97 3.82
CA ALA A 178 -5.82 1.80 4.21
C ALA A 178 -6.47 1.97 5.59
N VAL A 179 -5.80 2.66 6.54
CA VAL A 179 -6.36 2.96 7.87
C VAL A 179 -7.31 4.16 7.82
N LEU A 180 -6.93 5.23 7.13
CA LEU A 180 -7.71 6.47 7.07
C LEU A 180 -9.03 6.29 6.34
N ASP A 181 -9.05 5.55 5.24
CA ASP A 181 -10.28 5.23 4.51
C ASP A 181 -11.25 4.42 5.39
N LEU A 182 -10.75 3.45 6.16
CA LEU A 182 -11.57 2.67 7.08
C LEU A 182 -12.14 3.54 8.20
N THR A 183 -11.39 4.51 8.73
CA THR A 183 -11.92 5.45 9.73
C THR A 183 -12.99 6.39 9.14
N THR A 184 -12.81 6.81 7.89
CA THR A 184 -13.81 7.60 7.16
C THR A 184 -15.11 6.81 6.97
N LEU A 185 -15.00 5.51 6.64
CA LEU A 185 -16.16 4.61 6.54
C LEU A 185 -16.93 4.49 7.86
N VAL A 186 -16.24 4.40 8.98
CA VAL A 186 -16.89 4.35 10.32
C VAL A 186 -17.65 5.64 10.59
N ASN A 187 -17.06 6.79 10.29
CA ASN A 187 -17.68 8.10 10.56
C ASN A 187 -18.89 8.41 9.65
N HIS A 188 -18.93 7.87 8.43
CA HIS A 188 -20.00 8.11 7.46
C HIS A 188 -21.02 6.96 7.38
N SER A 189 -20.82 5.85 8.08
CA SER A 189 -21.72 4.69 8.04
C SER A 189 -23.12 4.96 8.63
N GLY A 190 -23.30 6.07 9.35
CA GLY A 190 -24.61 6.46 9.92
C GLY A 190 -25.50 7.28 9.00
N ALA A 191 -24.99 7.90 7.91
CA ALA A 191 -25.75 8.91 7.17
C ALA A 191 -26.15 8.50 5.74
N ALA A 192 -25.57 7.48 5.14
CA ALA A 192 -25.77 7.16 3.72
C ALA A 192 -25.62 5.67 3.39
N LEU A 193 -26.26 4.80 4.11
CA LEU A 193 -26.28 3.35 3.80
C LEU A 193 -26.99 3.00 2.47
N GLY A 194 -27.42 4.00 1.70
CA GLY A 194 -28.16 3.78 0.45
C GLY A 194 -27.40 4.05 -0.85
N ALA A 195 -26.32 4.81 -0.85
CA ALA A 195 -25.72 5.34 -2.08
C ALA A 195 -24.31 4.85 -2.43
N VAL A 196 -23.49 4.44 -1.45
CA VAL A 196 -22.12 3.96 -1.72
C VAL A 196 -21.91 2.61 -1.05
N ARG A 197 -21.89 1.54 -1.85
CA ARG A 197 -21.49 0.21 -1.39
C ARG A 197 -19.97 0.21 -1.20
N ASN A 198 -19.51 0.37 0.03
CA ASN A 198 -18.11 0.08 0.39
C ASN A 198 -17.94 -1.39 0.76
N ASP A 199 -16.70 -1.89 0.75
CA ASP A 199 -16.40 -3.30 1.01
C ASP A 199 -16.88 -3.80 2.38
N ALA A 200 -16.82 -2.96 3.42
CA ALA A 200 -17.26 -3.33 4.75
C ALA A 200 -18.80 -3.46 4.82
N ALA A 201 -19.52 -2.60 4.13
CA ALA A 201 -20.98 -2.72 3.99
C ALA A 201 -21.36 -3.92 3.14
N ALA A 202 -20.63 -4.19 2.04
CA ALA A 202 -20.82 -5.39 1.23
C ALA A 202 -20.53 -6.67 2.04
N PHE A 203 -19.46 -6.67 2.82
CA PHE A 203 -19.13 -7.80 3.70
C PHE A 203 -20.21 -8.06 4.75
N SER A 204 -20.72 -7.00 5.39
CA SER A 204 -21.85 -7.11 6.29
C SER A 204 -23.07 -7.71 5.59
N ALA A 205 -23.45 -7.20 4.42
CA ALA A 205 -24.65 -7.64 3.72
C ALA A 205 -24.54 -9.08 3.17
N GLU A 206 -23.37 -9.48 2.70
CA GLU A 206 -23.19 -10.74 1.95
C GLU A 206 -22.66 -11.90 2.80
N ILE A 207 -21.89 -11.61 3.87
CA ILE A 207 -21.19 -12.65 4.64
C ILE A 207 -21.77 -12.80 6.04
N ILE A 208 -21.88 -11.72 6.80
CA ILE A 208 -22.38 -11.76 8.19
C ILE A 208 -23.33 -10.57 8.43
N PRO A 209 -24.61 -10.70 8.04
CA PRO A 209 -25.58 -9.60 8.13
C PRO A 209 -25.88 -9.12 9.55
N LEU A 210 -25.57 -9.92 10.58
CA LEU A 210 -25.78 -9.55 11.99
C LEU A 210 -24.78 -8.53 12.50
N VAL A 211 -23.65 -8.35 11.82
CA VAL A 211 -22.58 -7.43 12.26
C VAL A 211 -22.56 -6.21 11.31
N PRO A 212 -22.80 -5.00 11.83
CA PRO A 212 -22.76 -3.78 11.02
C PRO A 212 -21.41 -3.58 10.30
N GLY A 213 -21.43 -3.06 9.08
CA GLY A 213 -20.24 -2.79 8.28
C GLY A 213 -19.20 -1.93 9.01
N ALA A 214 -19.63 -0.96 9.85
CA ALA A 214 -18.75 -0.15 10.68
C ALA A 214 -17.86 -0.97 11.63
N LEU A 215 -18.38 -2.06 12.20
CA LEU A 215 -17.59 -2.94 13.07
C LEU A 215 -16.56 -3.74 12.26
N TRP A 216 -16.89 -4.15 11.03
CA TRP A 216 -15.93 -4.76 10.13
C TRP A 216 -14.83 -3.78 9.72
N ALA A 217 -15.18 -2.53 9.39
CA ALA A 217 -14.21 -1.47 9.10
C ALA A 217 -13.25 -1.25 10.28
N LEU A 218 -13.76 -1.19 11.52
CA LEU A 218 -12.93 -1.08 12.73
C LEU A 218 -12.01 -2.29 12.92
N CYS A 219 -12.51 -3.50 12.69
CA CYS A 219 -11.74 -4.73 12.78
C CYS A 219 -10.57 -4.73 11.77
N TRP A 220 -10.85 -4.34 10.52
CA TRP A 220 -9.83 -4.28 9.46
C TRP A 220 -8.83 -3.14 9.72
N ALA A 221 -9.30 -1.99 10.23
CA ALA A 221 -8.40 -0.91 10.67
C ALA A 221 -7.45 -1.36 11.77
N GLY A 222 -7.94 -2.10 12.77
CA GLY A 222 -7.11 -2.68 13.83
C GLY A 222 -6.05 -3.65 13.28
N ILE A 223 -6.43 -4.51 12.33
CA ILE A 223 -5.49 -5.43 11.65
C ILE A 223 -4.46 -4.62 10.83
N ALA A 224 -4.88 -3.62 10.06
CA ALA A 224 -3.99 -2.77 9.28
C ALA A 224 -2.96 -2.04 10.17
N VAL A 225 -3.41 -1.47 11.29
CA VAL A 225 -2.52 -0.84 12.29
C VAL A 225 -1.53 -1.86 12.86
N ALA A 226 -1.98 -3.08 13.18
CA ALA A 226 -1.11 -4.14 13.70
C ALA A 226 -0.05 -4.56 12.66
N LEU A 227 -0.41 -4.66 11.38
CA LEU A 227 0.52 -4.94 10.27
C LEU A 227 1.59 -3.84 10.15
N LEU A 228 1.19 -2.57 10.16
CA LEU A 228 2.10 -1.43 10.07
C LEU A 228 3.01 -1.33 11.30
N ALA A 229 2.47 -1.52 12.50
CA ALA A 229 3.24 -1.55 13.74
C ALA A 229 4.25 -2.73 13.75
N GLY A 230 3.81 -3.90 13.26
CA GLY A 230 4.67 -5.07 13.08
C GLY A 230 5.82 -4.80 12.09
N ALA A 231 5.54 -4.11 10.97
CA ALA A 231 6.55 -3.70 10.01
C ALA A 231 7.58 -2.74 10.62
N ALA A 232 7.12 -1.75 11.36
CA ALA A 232 8.00 -0.81 12.08
C ALA A 232 8.86 -1.55 13.14
N TRP A 233 8.25 -2.49 13.88
CA TRP A 233 8.99 -3.32 14.84
C TRP A 233 10.06 -4.18 14.17
N VAL A 234 9.73 -4.85 13.07
CA VAL A 234 10.70 -5.66 12.29
C VAL A 234 11.81 -4.79 11.73
N ALA A 235 11.48 -3.60 11.22
CA ALA A 235 12.45 -2.70 10.61
C ALA A 235 13.43 -2.10 11.65
N PHE A 236 12.95 -1.70 12.82
CA PHE A 236 13.72 -0.90 13.78
C PHE A 236 14.08 -1.63 15.07
N VAL A 237 13.16 -2.40 15.67
CA VAL A 237 13.33 -2.98 17.01
C VAL A 237 14.02 -4.34 16.95
N ARG A 238 13.56 -5.26 16.10
CA ARG A 238 14.11 -6.61 15.99
C ARG A 238 15.64 -6.63 15.77
N PRO A 239 16.22 -5.77 14.93
CA PRO A 239 17.64 -5.74 14.72
C PRO A 239 18.46 -5.28 15.96
N LEU A 240 17.86 -4.51 16.89
CA LEU A 240 18.50 -4.09 18.13
C LEU A 240 18.64 -5.23 19.13
N ARG A 241 17.67 -6.16 19.17
CA ARG A 241 17.68 -7.31 20.08
C ARG A 241 18.66 -8.41 19.67
N LYS A 242 19.00 -8.53 18.40
CA LYS A 242 19.94 -9.56 17.90
C LYS A 242 21.40 -9.28 18.20
N ASN A 243 21.71 -8.09 18.74
CA ASN A 243 23.08 -7.65 19.05
C ASN A 243 23.32 -7.51 20.58
N ARG A 244 22.39 -8.02 21.40
CA ARG A 244 22.58 -8.28 22.83
C ARG A 244 22.73 -9.77 23.05
#